data_afec4d5f40c12b441f941305c63cb2fb
#
_entry.id   afec4d5f40c12b441f941305c63cb2fb
#
_cell.length_a   1.000
_cell.length_b   1.000
_cell.length_c   1.000
_cell.angle_alpha   90.00
_cell.angle_beta   90.00
_cell.angle_gamma   90.00
#
_symmetry.space_group_name_H-M   'P 1'
#
loop_
_entity.id
_entity.type
_entity.pdbx_description
1 polymer ?
#
loop_
_entity_poly.entity_id
_entity_poly.type
_entity_poly.pdbx_seq_one_letter_code
_entity_poly.pdbx_strand_id
1 'polypeptide(L)'
;MIFEIPQEDIFQMLLKQIKTYFPISAAEEYELTDIYPLALGKCEVNFSRNPNRYFHSVEHNGEAYFDPFHSGQWTIFLYYLSHLLHVRYGGGKLKDKIFYLNKIMNGIDIFYDVVLPDFFTLNHQVGTVLGRASYSDGFSFIQNCTVGENFGKWPTIGQNVCMCAGSSIIGNSIIGANVMVGANTIIKDEVVPSNVIVFGESPNLIIKKKKNLEPFYW
;
A
#
# COMPACT_ATOMS: atom_id res chain seq x y z
N MET A 1 0.64 -18.77 -6.70
CA MET A 1 -0.56 -18.04 -6.23
C MET A 1 -1.81 -18.60 -6.89
N ILE A 2 -2.83 -18.86 -6.12
CA ILE A 2 -4.16 -19.32 -6.57
C ILE A 2 -5.00 -18.10 -6.93
N PHE A 3 -5.89 -18.23 -7.89
CA PHE A 3 -6.76 -17.14 -8.38
C PHE A 3 -8.23 -17.56 -8.24
N GLU A 4 -9.08 -16.61 -7.77
CA GLU A 4 -10.54 -16.82 -7.68
C GLU A 4 -11.19 -17.06 -9.04
N ILE A 5 -10.72 -16.35 -10.06
CA ILE A 5 -11.15 -16.50 -11.46
C ILE A 5 -9.93 -16.63 -12.38
N PRO A 6 -10.06 -17.14 -13.62
CA PRO A 6 -8.95 -17.22 -14.56
C PRO A 6 -8.20 -15.91 -14.74
N GLN A 7 -6.87 -15.97 -14.86
CA GLN A 7 -6.03 -14.76 -15.03
C GLN A 7 -6.43 -13.93 -16.26
N GLU A 8 -6.87 -14.59 -17.32
CA GLU A 8 -7.37 -13.90 -18.52
C GLU A 8 -8.61 -13.07 -18.21
N ASP A 9 -9.54 -13.59 -17.41
CA ASP A 9 -10.75 -12.87 -17.00
C ASP A 9 -10.41 -11.67 -16.09
N ILE A 10 -9.39 -11.81 -15.22
CA ILE A 10 -8.87 -10.70 -14.41
C ILE A 10 -8.31 -9.60 -15.32
N PHE A 11 -7.52 -9.98 -16.34
CA PHE A 11 -6.97 -9.02 -17.30
C PHE A 11 -8.06 -8.30 -18.08
N GLN A 12 -9.06 -9.03 -18.57
CA GLN A 12 -10.21 -8.44 -19.31
C GLN A 12 -11.04 -7.50 -18.41
N MET A 13 -11.24 -7.88 -17.14
CA MET A 13 -11.90 -7.03 -16.15
C MET A 13 -11.13 -5.72 -15.92
N LEU A 14 -9.80 -5.80 -15.72
CA LEU A 14 -8.93 -4.63 -15.58
C LEU A 14 -9.03 -3.71 -16.80
N LEU A 15 -8.88 -4.28 -17.99
CA LEU A 15 -8.94 -3.54 -19.25
C LEU A 15 -10.29 -2.83 -19.43
N LYS A 16 -11.39 -3.53 -19.09
CA LYS A 16 -12.74 -2.95 -19.11
C LYS A 16 -12.88 -1.80 -18.11
N GLN A 17 -12.36 -1.96 -16.90
CA GLN A 17 -12.39 -0.89 -15.88
C GLN A 17 -11.62 0.36 -16.37
N ILE A 18 -10.41 0.18 -16.92
CA ILE A 18 -9.63 1.30 -17.48
C ILE A 18 -10.42 1.97 -18.61
N LYS A 19 -10.93 1.19 -19.58
CA LYS A 19 -11.69 1.69 -20.74
C LYS A 19 -13.00 2.38 -20.38
N THR A 20 -13.57 2.08 -19.22
CA THR A 20 -14.78 2.75 -18.72
C THR A 20 -14.53 4.21 -18.37
N TYR A 21 -13.36 4.53 -17.84
CA TYR A 21 -13.05 5.89 -17.39
C TYR A 21 -12.08 6.64 -18.32
N PHE A 22 -11.25 5.92 -19.07
CA PHE A 22 -10.16 6.51 -19.84
C PHE A 22 -10.04 5.89 -21.24
N PRO A 23 -9.74 6.68 -22.28
CA PRO A 23 -9.29 6.11 -23.54
C PRO A 23 -7.97 5.38 -23.34
N ILE A 24 -7.77 4.27 -24.05
CA ILE A 24 -6.53 3.51 -24.05
C ILE A 24 -6.11 3.24 -25.50
N SER A 25 -4.85 3.49 -25.82
CA SER A 25 -4.26 3.22 -27.14
C SER A 25 -3.75 1.78 -27.24
N ALA A 26 -3.50 1.29 -28.45
CA ALA A 26 -2.89 -0.04 -28.65
C ALA A 26 -1.48 -0.14 -28.03
N ALA A 27 -0.72 0.94 -27.98
CA ALA A 27 0.58 0.96 -27.30
C ALA A 27 0.43 0.81 -25.79
N GLU A 28 -0.55 1.48 -25.19
CA GLU A 28 -0.83 1.33 -23.75
C GLU A 28 -1.38 -0.07 -23.40
N GLU A 29 -2.17 -0.70 -24.29
CA GLU A 29 -2.59 -2.10 -24.09
C GLU A 29 -1.38 -3.05 -24.15
N TYR A 30 -0.43 -2.80 -25.01
CA TYR A 30 0.82 -3.56 -25.06
C TYR A 30 1.63 -3.39 -23.76
N GLU A 31 1.82 -2.15 -23.29
CA GLU A 31 2.50 -1.86 -22.02
C GLU A 31 1.80 -2.57 -20.84
N LEU A 32 0.46 -2.55 -20.82
CA LEU A 32 -0.32 -3.23 -19.78
C LEU A 32 -0.11 -4.75 -19.81
N THR A 33 -0.12 -5.34 -21.01
CA THR A 33 0.11 -6.79 -21.19
C THR A 33 1.51 -7.22 -20.71
N ASP A 34 2.53 -6.39 -20.99
CA ASP A 34 3.91 -6.65 -20.57
C ASP A 34 4.10 -6.56 -19.04
N ILE A 35 3.41 -5.61 -18.37
CA ILE A 35 3.54 -5.38 -16.93
C ILE A 35 2.64 -6.29 -16.09
N TYR A 36 1.53 -6.75 -16.64
CA TYR A 36 0.53 -7.55 -15.92
C TYR A 36 1.12 -8.74 -15.16
N PRO A 37 1.91 -9.64 -15.79
CA PRO A 37 2.49 -10.78 -15.09
C PRO A 37 3.50 -10.37 -14.00
N LEU A 38 4.21 -9.27 -14.19
CA LEU A 38 5.15 -8.74 -13.20
C LEU A 38 4.41 -8.23 -11.96
N ALA A 39 3.29 -7.54 -12.16
CA ALA A 39 2.46 -7.06 -11.06
C ALA A 39 1.83 -8.21 -10.27
N LEU A 40 1.38 -9.29 -10.94
CA LEU A 40 0.92 -10.50 -10.27
C LEU A 40 2.03 -11.17 -9.46
N GLY A 41 3.26 -11.21 -9.97
CA GLY A 41 4.42 -11.71 -9.23
C GLY A 41 4.71 -10.89 -7.96
N LYS A 42 4.57 -9.56 -8.01
CA LYS A 42 4.69 -8.70 -6.83
C LYS A 42 3.55 -8.94 -5.83
N CYS A 43 2.33 -9.13 -6.31
CA CYS A 43 1.20 -9.52 -5.46
C CYS A 43 1.46 -10.84 -4.74
N GLU A 44 1.97 -11.86 -5.44
CA GLU A 44 2.29 -13.16 -4.85
C GLU A 44 3.30 -13.04 -3.70
N VAL A 45 4.38 -12.27 -3.90
CA VAL A 45 5.38 -12.01 -2.85
C VAL A 45 4.75 -11.31 -1.64
N ASN A 46 3.90 -10.31 -1.87
CA ASN A 46 3.22 -9.58 -0.82
C ASN A 46 2.20 -10.47 -0.08
N PHE A 47 1.34 -11.15 -0.84
CA PHE A 47 0.21 -11.93 -0.29
C PHE A 47 0.69 -13.16 0.47
N SER A 48 1.74 -13.85 0.01
CA SER A 48 2.31 -15.00 0.72
C SER A 48 2.80 -14.69 2.14
N ARG A 49 3.08 -13.43 2.43
CA ARG A 49 3.54 -12.94 3.74
C ARG A 49 2.44 -12.30 4.58
N ASN A 50 1.27 -12.06 3.99
CA ASN A 50 0.16 -11.38 4.65
C ASN A 50 -0.50 -12.33 5.67
N PRO A 51 -0.61 -11.98 6.97
CA PRO A 51 -1.22 -12.86 7.97
C PRO A 51 -2.75 -12.92 7.89
N ASN A 52 -3.38 -12.07 7.08
CA ASN A 52 -4.82 -12.05 6.95
C ASN A 52 -5.31 -13.25 6.13
N ARG A 53 -6.24 -14.01 6.70
CA ARG A 53 -6.80 -15.24 6.11
C ARG A 53 -7.34 -15.09 4.69
N TYR A 54 -7.78 -13.90 4.30
CA TYR A 54 -8.31 -13.64 2.95
C TYR A 54 -7.24 -13.63 1.85
N PHE A 55 -5.98 -13.63 2.24
CA PHE A 55 -4.84 -13.67 1.31
C PHE A 55 -4.29 -15.09 1.11
N HIS A 56 -4.94 -16.10 1.69
CA HIS A 56 -4.52 -17.49 1.63
C HIS A 56 -5.67 -18.42 1.23
N SER A 57 -5.39 -19.38 0.37
CA SER A 57 -6.36 -20.40 -0.01
C SER A 57 -6.40 -21.51 1.06
N VAL A 58 -7.57 -21.70 1.67
CA VAL A 58 -7.80 -22.81 2.61
C VAL A 58 -7.70 -24.16 1.91
N GLU A 59 -8.18 -24.27 0.68
CA GLU A 59 -8.21 -25.50 -0.11
C GLU A 59 -6.83 -25.91 -0.64
N HIS A 60 -5.89 -24.96 -0.77
CA HIS A 60 -4.55 -25.16 -1.32
C HIS A 60 -3.45 -24.90 -0.26
N ASN A 61 -3.60 -25.49 0.92
CA ASN A 61 -2.58 -25.51 1.98
C ASN A 61 -2.00 -24.14 2.38
N GLY A 62 -2.79 -23.09 2.28
CA GLY A 62 -2.36 -21.75 2.66
C GLY A 62 -1.51 -21.02 1.61
N GLU A 63 -1.52 -21.47 0.35
CA GLU A 63 -0.89 -20.73 -0.73
C GLU A 63 -1.50 -19.32 -0.88
N ALA A 64 -0.70 -18.38 -1.34
CA ALA A 64 -1.17 -17.01 -1.65
C ALA A 64 -2.37 -17.07 -2.60
N TYR A 65 -3.39 -16.26 -2.28
CA TYR A 65 -4.67 -16.27 -2.97
C TYR A 65 -5.05 -14.87 -3.44
N PHE A 66 -5.42 -14.76 -4.71
CA PHE A 66 -5.85 -13.51 -5.32
C PHE A 66 -7.34 -13.57 -5.71
N ASP A 67 -8.12 -12.75 -5.01
CA ASP A 67 -9.51 -12.45 -5.31
C ASP A 67 -9.62 -11.02 -5.85
N PRO A 68 -9.90 -10.82 -7.15
CA PRO A 68 -10.05 -9.47 -7.72
C PRO A 68 -11.29 -8.71 -7.20
N PHE A 69 -12.19 -9.38 -6.51
CA PHE A 69 -13.35 -8.77 -5.85
C PHE A 69 -13.05 -8.31 -4.42
N HIS A 70 -11.90 -8.70 -3.86
CA HIS A 70 -11.42 -8.19 -2.58
C HIS A 70 -10.71 -6.84 -2.77
N SER A 71 -11.37 -5.73 -2.35
CA SER A 71 -10.89 -4.36 -2.61
C SER A 71 -9.46 -4.08 -2.13
N GLY A 72 -9.04 -4.66 -1.00
CA GLY A 72 -7.67 -4.52 -0.50
C GLY A 72 -6.63 -5.16 -1.42
N GLN A 73 -6.90 -6.37 -1.93
CA GLN A 73 -6.01 -7.04 -2.87
C GLN A 73 -5.97 -6.30 -4.22
N TRP A 74 -7.14 -5.84 -4.69
CA TRP A 74 -7.24 -5.03 -5.91
C TRP A 74 -6.47 -3.72 -5.79
N THR A 75 -6.51 -3.07 -4.62
CA THR A 75 -5.72 -1.86 -4.32
C THR A 75 -4.22 -2.12 -4.47
N ILE A 76 -3.70 -3.19 -3.88
CA ILE A 76 -2.28 -3.58 -3.96
C ILE A 76 -1.89 -3.87 -5.40
N PHE A 77 -2.72 -4.60 -6.12
CA PHE A 77 -2.48 -4.93 -7.53
C PHE A 77 -2.42 -3.69 -8.42
N LEU A 78 -3.38 -2.76 -8.31
CA LEU A 78 -3.38 -1.52 -9.07
C LEU A 78 -2.18 -0.61 -8.73
N TYR A 79 -1.76 -0.60 -7.45
CA TYR A 79 -0.53 0.10 -7.07
C TYR A 79 0.68 -0.51 -7.78
N TYR A 80 0.87 -1.82 -7.72
CA TYR A 80 2.01 -2.45 -8.41
C TYR A 80 1.98 -2.24 -9.93
N LEU A 81 0.82 -2.30 -10.57
CA LEU A 81 0.70 -1.98 -12.00
C LEU A 81 1.18 -0.57 -12.31
N SER A 82 0.67 0.45 -11.60
CA SER A 82 1.03 1.84 -11.86
C SER A 82 2.50 2.12 -11.55
N HIS A 83 3.02 1.55 -10.46
CA HIS A 83 4.42 1.68 -10.06
C HIS A 83 5.37 1.02 -11.07
N LEU A 84 5.11 -0.22 -11.48
CA LEU A 84 5.95 -0.93 -12.45
C LEU A 84 5.93 -0.27 -13.83
N LEU A 85 4.78 0.26 -14.28
CA LEU A 85 4.69 1.08 -15.49
C LEU A 85 5.57 2.32 -15.40
N HIS A 86 5.57 2.99 -14.24
CA HIS A 86 6.43 4.14 -14.00
C HIS A 86 7.92 3.76 -14.07
N VAL A 87 8.32 2.71 -13.38
CA VAL A 87 9.71 2.24 -13.33
C VAL A 87 10.21 1.78 -14.69
N ARG A 88 9.39 1.04 -15.46
CA ARG A 88 9.81 0.42 -16.72
C ARG A 88 9.76 1.38 -17.90
N TYR A 89 8.69 2.17 -18.01
CA TYR A 89 8.45 3.03 -19.17
C TYR A 89 8.69 4.52 -18.90
N GLY A 90 8.65 4.96 -17.62
CA GLY A 90 8.90 6.33 -17.20
C GLY A 90 7.89 7.35 -17.72
N GLY A 91 7.83 7.50 -19.05
CA GLY A 91 6.85 8.33 -19.76
C GLY A 91 5.47 7.69 -19.87
N GLY A 92 4.60 8.24 -20.72
CA GLY A 92 3.26 7.69 -21.00
C GLY A 92 2.21 8.03 -19.93
N LYS A 93 0.95 7.79 -20.28
CA LYS A 93 -0.20 8.16 -19.45
C LYS A 93 -0.89 6.96 -18.79
N LEU A 94 -0.53 5.73 -19.14
CA LEU A 94 -1.18 4.54 -18.59
C LEU A 94 -1.01 4.44 -17.08
N LYS A 95 0.18 4.72 -16.54
CA LYS A 95 0.43 4.76 -15.09
C LYS A 95 -0.46 5.77 -14.37
N ASP A 96 -0.66 6.97 -14.98
CA ASP A 96 -1.54 8.01 -14.42
C ASP A 96 -2.99 7.52 -14.38
N LYS A 97 -3.46 6.84 -15.44
CA LYS A 97 -4.82 6.28 -15.54
C LYS A 97 -5.06 5.20 -14.50
N ILE A 98 -4.10 4.29 -14.30
CA ILE A 98 -4.21 3.20 -13.32
C ILE A 98 -4.14 3.74 -11.88
N PHE A 99 -3.25 4.69 -11.61
CA PHE A 99 -3.23 5.40 -10.34
C PHE A 99 -4.59 6.08 -10.05
N TYR A 100 -5.14 6.79 -11.06
CA TYR A 100 -6.42 7.45 -10.90
C TYR A 100 -7.58 6.44 -10.76
N LEU A 101 -7.52 5.30 -11.47
CA LEU A 101 -8.49 4.22 -11.30
C LEU A 101 -8.49 3.69 -9.87
N ASN A 102 -7.31 3.45 -9.27
CA ASN A 102 -7.19 3.02 -7.88
C ASN A 102 -7.82 4.04 -6.92
N LYS A 103 -7.60 5.32 -7.18
CA LYS A 103 -8.18 6.41 -6.39
C LYS A 103 -9.72 6.46 -6.50
N ILE A 104 -10.27 6.27 -7.71
CA ILE A 104 -11.73 6.25 -7.94
C ILE A 104 -12.36 5.03 -7.26
N MET A 105 -11.80 3.84 -7.45
CA MET A 105 -12.42 2.58 -7.01
C MET A 105 -12.22 2.33 -5.52
N ASN A 106 -11.06 2.65 -4.99
CA ASN A 106 -10.63 2.21 -3.66
C ASN A 106 -10.47 3.38 -2.66
N GLY A 107 -10.65 4.62 -3.11
CA GLY A 107 -10.57 5.80 -2.23
C GLY A 107 -9.21 6.02 -1.60
N ILE A 108 -8.14 5.55 -2.21
CA ILE A 108 -6.77 5.64 -1.71
C ILE A 108 -5.89 6.45 -2.65
N ASP A 109 -4.94 7.20 -2.08
CA ASP A 109 -3.94 7.94 -2.83
C ASP A 109 -2.54 7.39 -2.53
N ILE A 110 -2.03 6.54 -3.42
CA ILE A 110 -0.63 6.07 -3.41
C ILE A 110 -0.06 6.38 -4.79
N PHE A 111 0.67 7.49 -4.90
CA PHE A 111 1.24 7.90 -6.17
C PHE A 111 2.26 6.87 -6.67
N TYR A 112 2.32 6.64 -7.97
CA TYR A 112 3.12 5.56 -8.55
C TYR A 112 4.64 5.71 -8.38
N ASP A 113 5.17 6.90 -8.02
CA ASP A 113 6.60 7.09 -7.69
C ASP A 113 6.91 6.78 -6.20
N VAL A 114 5.89 6.58 -5.37
CA VAL A 114 6.07 6.12 -3.99
C VAL A 114 6.54 4.66 -4.01
N VAL A 115 7.66 4.41 -3.35
CA VAL A 115 8.25 3.06 -3.26
C VAL A 115 7.83 2.43 -1.94
N LEU A 116 6.84 1.54 -1.99
CA LEU A 116 6.49 0.70 -0.85
C LEU A 116 7.39 -0.56 -0.82
N PRO A 117 7.64 -1.14 0.36
CA PRO A 117 8.40 -2.38 0.47
C PRO A 117 7.67 -3.55 -0.18
N ASP A 118 8.38 -4.67 -0.41
CA ASP A 118 7.78 -5.89 -0.98
C ASP A 118 6.67 -6.47 -0.09
N PHE A 119 6.74 -6.25 1.21
CA PHE A 119 5.69 -6.61 2.14
C PHE A 119 5.15 -5.40 2.89
N PHE A 120 3.92 -5.07 2.62
CA PHE A 120 3.09 -4.12 3.38
C PHE A 120 1.65 -4.64 3.45
N THR A 121 0.91 -4.23 4.46
CA THR A 121 -0.49 -4.63 4.61
C THR A 121 -1.41 -3.41 4.69
N LEU A 122 -2.63 -3.59 4.24
CA LEU A 122 -3.67 -2.59 4.36
C LEU A 122 -5.01 -3.26 4.71
N ASN A 123 -5.85 -2.51 5.43
CA ASN A 123 -7.22 -2.91 5.69
C ASN A 123 -8.10 -1.65 5.73
N HIS A 124 -9.30 -1.71 5.14
CA HIS A 124 -10.22 -0.57 5.09
C HIS A 124 -9.57 0.74 4.60
N GLN A 125 -8.74 0.71 3.58
CA GLN A 125 -7.81 1.75 3.14
C GLN A 125 -8.40 3.10 2.74
N VAL A 126 -9.71 3.27 2.78
CA VAL A 126 -10.43 4.47 2.30
C VAL A 126 -9.94 5.74 3.01
N GLY A 127 -9.70 6.80 2.23
CA GLY A 127 -9.24 8.10 2.73
C GLY A 127 -7.75 8.17 3.06
N THR A 128 -7.01 7.08 2.86
CA THR A 128 -5.56 7.05 3.13
C THR A 128 -4.77 7.69 1.99
N VAL A 129 -3.79 8.51 2.37
CA VAL A 129 -2.82 9.16 1.47
C VAL A 129 -1.41 8.75 1.89
N LEU A 130 -0.71 8.03 1.03
CA LEU A 130 0.69 7.69 1.22
C LEU A 130 1.56 8.52 0.26
N GLY A 131 2.19 9.55 0.80
CA GLY A 131 3.13 10.41 0.09
C GLY A 131 4.56 9.85 0.13
N ARG A 132 5.51 10.66 -0.32
CA ARG A 132 6.94 10.31 -0.30
C ARG A 132 7.43 10.09 1.11
N ALA A 133 8.08 8.95 1.34
CA ALA A 133 8.77 8.59 2.56
C ALA A 133 9.74 7.44 2.27
N SER A 134 10.65 7.16 3.18
CA SER A 134 11.36 5.89 3.19
C SER A 134 10.53 4.89 3.98
N TYR A 135 9.95 3.91 3.30
CA TYR A 135 9.14 2.86 3.91
C TYR A 135 9.96 1.58 4.05
N SER A 136 9.95 1.00 5.25
CA SER A 136 10.60 -0.30 5.49
C SER A 136 9.59 -1.44 5.52
N ASP A 137 10.10 -2.66 5.40
CA ASP A 137 9.33 -3.91 5.33
C ASP A 137 8.37 -4.09 6.52
N GLY A 138 7.18 -4.62 6.27
CA GLY A 138 6.14 -4.78 7.28
C GLY A 138 5.37 -3.50 7.61
N PHE A 139 5.40 -2.48 6.75
CA PHE A 139 4.55 -1.30 6.92
C PHE A 139 3.07 -1.68 6.82
N SER A 140 2.25 -1.17 7.74
CA SER A 140 0.84 -1.53 7.86
C SER A 140 -0.02 -0.30 8.14
N PHE A 141 -1.19 -0.19 7.50
CA PHE A 141 -2.08 0.96 7.68
C PHE A 141 -3.55 0.60 7.45
N ILE A 142 -4.43 1.45 7.98
CA ILE A 142 -5.88 1.37 7.74
C ILE A 142 -6.44 2.71 7.23
N GLN A 143 -7.73 2.95 7.40
CA GLN A 143 -8.42 4.12 6.83
C GLN A 143 -7.91 5.46 7.38
N ASN A 144 -8.01 6.49 6.53
CA ASN A 144 -7.74 7.89 6.84
C ASN A 144 -6.31 8.16 7.36
N CYS A 145 -5.34 7.29 7.06
CA CYS A 145 -3.96 7.51 7.41
C CYS A 145 -3.29 8.48 6.43
N THR A 146 -2.34 9.27 6.93
CA THR A 146 -1.58 10.19 6.08
C THR A 146 -0.08 10.04 6.34
N VAL A 147 0.68 9.82 5.27
CA VAL A 147 2.13 9.99 5.27
C VAL A 147 2.46 11.11 4.30
N GLY A 148 3.15 12.15 4.75
CA GLY A 148 3.31 13.34 3.93
C GLY A 148 4.56 14.15 4.18
N GLU A 149 4.85 15.00 3.20
CA GLU A 149 5.94 15.97 3.21
C GLU A 149 5.59 17.19 4.06
N ASN A 150 6.61 17.84 4.62
CA ASN A 150 6.55 19.16 5.20
C ASN A 150 7.82 19.96 4.84
N PHE A 151 7.68 21.04 4.08
CA PHE A 151 8.79 21.91 3.61
C PHE A 151 9.95 21.14 2.96
N GLY A 152 9.66 20.24 2.03
CA GLY A 152 10.65 19.45 1.29
C GLY A 152 11.33 18.35 2.10
N LYS A 153 10.79 18.03 3.28
CA LYS A 153 11.25 16.91 4.12
C LYS A 153 10.16 15.87 4.23
N TRP A 154 10.54 14.62 4.17
CA TRP A 154 9.63 13.48 4.24
C TRP A 154 10.07 12.46 5.28
N PRO A 155 9.13 11.64 5.79
CA PRO A 155 9.41 10.72 6.87
C PRO A 155 10.35 9.58 6.49
N THR A 156 11.02 9.05 7.53
CA THR A 156 11.67 7.73 7.51
C THR A 156 10.92 6.80 8.44
N ILE A 157 10.39 5.71 7.90
CA ILE A 157 9.52 4.77 8.60
C ILE A 157 10.23 3.42 8.71
N GLY A 158 10.51 3.00 9.94
CA GLY A 158 11.20 1.75 10.25
C GLY A 158 10.37 0.49 9.98
N GLN A 159 10.97 -0.67 10.21
CA GLN A 159 10.30 -1.97 9.99
C GLN A 159 9.11 -2.17 10.93
N ASN A 160 8.07 -2.86 10.44
CA ASN A 160 6.91 -3.26 11.23
C ASN A 160 6.21 -2.08 11.92
N VAL A 161 6.11 -0.95 11.23
CA VAL A 161 5.33 0.20 11.70
C VAL A 161 3.87 0.03 11.27
N CYS A 162 2.96 0.16 12.25
CA CYS A 162 1.53 0.06 12.04
C CYS A 162 0.84 1.40 12.32
N MET A 163 0.10 1.92 11.36
CA MET A 163 -0.70 3.13 11.49
C MET A 163 -2.18 2.79 11.73
N CYS A 164 -2.71 3.18 12.90
CA CYS A 164 -4.13 3.07 13.21
C CYS A 164 -4.93 4.19 12.53
N ALA A 165 -6.25 4.04 12.50
CA ALA A 165 -7.18 4.95 11.80
C ALA A 165 -6.95 6.43 12.09
N GLY A 166 -6.92 7.23 11.04
CA GLY A 166 -6.80 8.69 11.16
C GLY A 166 -5.42 9.19 11.59
N SER A 167 -4.42 8.31 11.73
CA SER A 167 -3.07 8.73 12.15
C SER A 167 -2.27 9.36 11.01
N SER A 168 -1.32 10.24 11.39
CA SER A 168 -0.49 10.96 10.42
C SER A 168 0.98 10.94 10.83
N ILE A 169 1.87 10.74 9.83
CA ILE A 169 3.32 10.85 9.96
C ILE A 169 3.81 11.85 8.91
N ILE A 170 4.31 13.00 9.35
CA ILE A 170 4.54 14.14 8.46
C ILE A 170 5.96 14.71 8.66
N GLY A 171 6.52 15.24 7.58
CA GLY A 171 7.75 16.01 7.59
C GLY A 171 9.01 15.20 7.92
N ASN A 172 9.95 15.79 8.64
CA ASN A 172 11.21 15.16 9.01
C ASN A 172 11.06 14.15 10.17
N SER A 173 9.96 13.40 10.19
CA SER A 173 9.71 12.42 11.24
C SER A 173 10.56 11.16 11.03
N ILE A 174 11.16 10.65 12.09
CA ILE A 174 11.93 9.39 12.09
C ILE A 174 11.24 8.40 13.02
N ILE A 175 10.63 7.37 12.45
CA ILE A 175 9.90 6.36 13.21
C ILE A 175 10.74 5.10 13.30
N GLY A 176 11.04 4.67 14.52
CA GLY A 176 11.78 3.45 14.79
C GLY A 176 11.03 2.18 14.37
N ALA A 177 11.68 1.04 14.51
CA ALA A 177 11.07 -0.24 14.18
C ALA A 177 10.01 -0.68 15.22
N ASN A 178 9.02 -1.46 14.77
CA ASN A 178 7.99 -2.05 15.63
C ASN A 178 7.18 -0.99 16.43
N VAL A 179 6.81 0.10 15.76
CA VAL A 179 6.01 1.19 16.34
C VAL A 179 4.55 1.04 15.92
N MET A 180 3.65 1.19 16.88
CA MET A 180 2.21 1.35 16.61
C MET A 180 1.84 2.83 16.79
N VAL A 181 1.38 3.47 15.74
CA VAL A 181 0.86 4.84 15.77
C VAL A 181 -0.64 4.76 16.07
N GLY A 182 -1.04 5.18 17.26
CA GLY A 182 -2.42 5.12 17.74
C GLY A 182 -3.40 5.90 16.87
N ALA A 183 -4.68 5.59 16.98
CA ALA A 183 -5.71 6.28 16.20
C ALA A 183 -5.68 7.80 16.45
N ASN A 184 -5.88 8.57 15.37
CA ASN A 184 -5.86 10.04 15.36
C ASN A 184 -4.56 10.68 15.94
N THR A 185 -3.46 9.94 15.93
CA THR A 185 -2.15 10.45 16.36
C THR A 185 -1.50 11.23 15.23
N ILE A 186 -0.96 12.41 15.53
CA ILE A 186 -0.27 13.26 14.56
C ILE A 186 1.20 13.40 14.96
N ILE A 187 2.09 12.78 14.20
CA ILE A 187 3.54 12.86 14.37
C ILE A 187 4.09 13.79 13.29
N LYS A 188 4.70 14.91 13.71
CA LYS A 188 5.25 15.89 12.80
C LYS A 188 6.62 16.34 13.24
N ASP A 189 7.64 16.12 12.38
CA ASP A 189 9.03 16.54 12.60
C ASP A 189 9.63 15.99 13.92
N GLU A 190 9.27 14.75 14.30
CA GLU A 190 9.64 14.10 15.57
C GLU A 190 10.42 12.81 15.37
N VAL A 191 11.17 12.41 16.41
CA VAL A 191 11.82 11.11 16.48
C VAL A 191 11.07 10.21 17.45
N VAL A 192 10.54 9.09 16.96
CA VAL A 192 9.84 8.08 17.76
C VAL A 192 10.74 6.86 17.90
N PRO A 193 11.10 6.42 19.12
CA PRO A 193 11.96 5.26 19.32
C PRO A 193 11.27 3.95 18.94
N SER A 194 12.04 2.88 18.76
CA SER A 194 11.52 1.55 18.45
C SER A 194 10.76 0.92 19.62
N ASN A 195 9.88 -0.05 19.30
CA ASN A 195 9.17 -0.89 20.27
C ASN A 195 8.21 -0.11 21.19
N VAL A 196 7.50 0.85 20.61
CA VAL A 196 6.54 1.69 21.36
C VAL A 196 5.18 1.78 20.66
N ILE A 197 4.20 2.21 21.46
CA ILE A 197 2.92 2.73 20.97
C ILE A 197 2.94 4.23 21.23
N VAL A 198 2.61 5.03 20.23
CA VAL A 198 2.58 6.49 20.31
C VAL A 198 1.16 7.01 20.14
N PHE A 199 0.80 8.01 20.95
CA PHE A 199 -0.50 8.68 20.93
C PHE A 199 -0.33 10.19 21.01
N GLY A 200 -1.38 10.94 20.68
CA GLY A 200 -1.44 12.40 20.81
C GLY A 200 -0.97 13.12 19.58
N GLU A 201 -0.55 14.35 19.75
CA GLU A 201 -0.14 15.26 18.67
C GLU A 201 1.17 15.96 19.04
N SER A 202 2.08 16.01 18.07
CA SER A 202 3.35 16.76 18.22
C SER A 202 3.11 18.22 18.62
N PRO A 203 3.90 18.80 19.57
CA PRO A 203 5.05 18.18 20.23
C PRO A 203 4.72 17.39 21.51
N ASN A 204 3.46 17.16 21.82
CA ASN A 204 3.01 16.55 23.07
C ASN A 204 2.68 15.07 22.91
N LEU A 205 3.56 14.30 22.30
CA LEU A 205 3.37 12.87 22.09
C LEU A 205 3.46 12.08 23.40
N ILE A 206 2.55 11.12 23.57
CA ILE A 206 2.56 10.16 24.67
C ILE A 206 3.13 8.84 24.16
N ILE A 207 4.31 8.47 24.61
CA ILE A 207 5.04 7.28 24.17
C ILE A 207 4.98 6.21 25.27
N LYS A 208 4.46 5.02 24.93
CA LYS A 208 4.37 3.86 25.81
C LYS A 208 5.14 2.67 25.24
N LYS A 209 5.96 2.00 26.05
CA LYS A 209 6.64 0.77 25.63
C LYS A 209 5.62 -0.32 25.27
N LYS A 210 5.84 -1.03 24.16
CA LYS A 210 5.05 -2.22 23.81
C LYS A 210 5.38 -3.34 24.83
N LYS A 211 4.34 -4.00 25.32
CA LYS A 211 4.48 -5.20 26.17
C LYS A 211 4.76 -6.45 25.32
N ASN A 212 4.08 -6.56 24.19
CA ASN A 212 4.34 -7.60 23.19
C ASN A 212 5.19 -6.99 22.06
N LEU A 213 6.32 -7.61 21.75
CA LEU A 213 7.23 -7.15 20.70
C LEU A 213 6.95 -7.78 19.32
N GLU A 214 6.00 -8.71 19.25
CA GLU A 214 5.57 -9.26 17.97
C GLU A 214 5.03 -8.15 17.05
N PRO A 215 5.34 -8.19 15.76
CA PRO A 215 4.76 -7.29 14.79
C PRO A 215 3.23 -7.39 14.79
N PHE A 216 2.59 -6.25 14.61
CA PHE A 216 1.14 -6.19 14.44
C PHE A 216 0.82 -5.76 13.02
N TYR A 217 0.01 -6.55 12.34
CA TYR A 217 -0.49 -6.27 11.00
C TYR A 217 -2.02 -6.30 11.00
N TRP A 218 -2.61 -5.51 10.12
CA TRP A 218 -4.06 -5.46 9.93
C TRP A 218 -4.57 -6.59 9.02
#